data_846e114045ac35beaf3be2fe151b6b36
#
_entry.id   846e114045ac35beaf3be2fe151b6b36
#
_cell.length_a   1.000
_cell.length_b   1.000
_cell.length_c   1.000
_cell.angle_alpha   90.00
_cell.angle_beta   90.00
_cell.angle_gamma   90.00
#
_symmetry.space_group_name_H-M   'P 1'
#
loop_
_entity.id
_entity.type
_entity.pdbx_description
1 polymer ?
#
loop_
_entity_poly.entity_id
_entity_poly.type
_entity_poly.pdbx_seq_one_letter_code
_entity_poly.pdbx_strand_id
1 'polypeptide(L)'
;MMNRVSIRKRGHQGGRHWLLLVFFSLLCTGVGAQERKLQYRPYADLRNFHYGFYLGLHQQSLQLPGNGYVDPETGSQWIVSNDRYDPGFTVGLVGEWRLSSAWAFRLLPTMHFATKHLVFRDQVSGQKQYQDVKSTYISLPMNIKLTPPRINNYRPYFIAGINPMYDLTVKDQENILLKPFNMFLEFGFGCDRYLPFFKFIPEIKFCFGLADILDKDRSSLRDKSKEVFTRSVTKGKTNMIVLSFYFE
;
A
#
# COMPACT_ATOMS: atom_id res chain seq x y z
N MET A 1 -16.86 25.90 -54.27
CA MET A 1 -15.61 25.52 -53.63
C MET A 1 -15.50 26.29 -52.32
N MET A 2 -15.85 25.68 -51.19
CA MET A 2 -15.75 26.29 -49.85
C MET A 2 -14.78 25.46 -49.01
N ASN A 3 -13.63 26.03 -48.72
CA ASN A 3 -12.59 25.48 -47.84
C ASN A 3 -13.09 25.54 -46.39
N ARG A 4 -13.26 24.40 -45.75
CA ARG A 4 -13.42 24.29 -44.26
C ARG A 4 -12.06 24.27 -43.59
N VAL A 5 -11.74 25.36 -42.90
CA VAL A 5 -10.58 25.45 -42.02
C VAL A 5 -10.92 24.68 -40.71
N SER A 6 -10.20 23.58 -40.46
CA SER A 6 -10.28 22.80 -39.23
C SER A 6 -9.44 23.50 -38.16
N ILE A 7 -10.07 24.06 -37.14
CA ILE A 7 -9.41 24.62 -35.95
C ILE A 7 -9.12 23.48 -34.98
N ARG A 8 -7.88 23.05 -34.91
CA ARG A 8 -7.36 22.06 -33.97
C ARG A 8 -7.23 22.71 -32.59
N LYS A 9 -8.14 22.39 -31.67
CA LYS A 9 -8.02 22.77 -30.25
C LYS A 9 -6.81 22.08 -29.63
N ARG A 10 -5.74 22.80 -29.36
CA ARG A 10 -4.61 22.39 -28.53
C ARG A 10 -5.11 22.31 -27.08
N GLY A 11 -5.23 21.10 -26.55
CA GLY A 11 -5.61 20.84 -25.15
C GLY A 11 -4.57 21.41 -24.18
N HIS A 12 -5.07 22.07 -23.19
CA HIS A 12 -4.38 22.73 -22.08
C HIS A 12 -3.74 21.70 -21.13
N GLN A 13 -2.59 21.11 -21.49
CA GLN A 13 -1.82 20.23 -20.60
C GLN A 13 -0.80 20.98 -19.72
N GLY A 14 -0.63 22.29 -19.89
CA GLY A 14 0.35 23.09 -19.15
C GLY A 14 0.01 23.36 -17.67
N GLY A 15 -1.27 23.30 -17.27
CA GLY A 15 -1.69 23.72 -15.94
C GLY A 15 -1.31 22.77 -14.78
N ARG A 16 -1.14 21.48 -15.05
CA ARG A 16 -0.84 20.50 -14.00
C ARG A 16 0.59 20.57 -13.48
N HIS A 17 1.55 20.89 -14.34
CA HIS A 17 2.95 21.02 -13.93
C HIS A 17 3.21 22.30 -13.15
N TRP A 18 2.49 23.38 -13.44
CA TRP A 18 2.57 24.64 -12.69
C TRP A 18 2.09 24.47 -11.25
N LEU A 19 1.02 23.73 -11.02
CA LEU A 19 0.53 23.42 -9.67
C LEU A 19 1.55 22.63 -8.85
N LEU A 20 2.24 21.69 -9.47
CA LEU A 20 3.32 20.92 -8.81
C LEU A 20 4.54 21.79 -8.49
N LEU A 21 4.91 22.72 -9.39
CA LEU A 21 6.01 23.66 -9.16
C LEU A 21 5.66 24.68 -8.06
N VAL A 22 4.43 25.19 -8.03
CA VAL A 22 3.95 26.07 -6.97
C VAL A 22 3.89 25.34 -5.63
N PHE A 23 3.43 24.09 -5.60
CA PHE A 23 3.42 23.28 -4.39
C PHE A 23 4.84 22.98 -3.88
N PHE A 24 5.77 22.69 -4.77
CA PHE A 24 7.18 22.47 -4.43
C PHE A 24 7.89 23.76 -3.97
N SER A 25 7.57 24.92 -4.56
CA SER A 25 8.12 26.21 -4.13
C SER A 25 7.61 26.65 -2.76
N LEU A 26 6.34 26.36 -2.44
CA LEU A 26 5.76 26.59 -1.10
C LEU A 26 6.41 25.73 -0.01
N LEU A 27 6.92 24.55 -0.35
CA LEU A 27 7.69 23.71 0.57
C LEU A 27 9.10 24.27 0.84
N CYS A 28 9.66 25.02 -0.08
CA CYS A 28 11.01 25.61 0.05
C CYS A 28 11.04 26.95 0.81
N THR A 29 9.93 27.66 0.95
CA THR A 29 9.89 28.99 1.62
C THR A 29 9.92 28.91 3.16
N GLY A 30 9.93 27.70 3.74
CA GLY A 30 10.02 27.49 5.20
C GLY A 30 11.42 27.63 5.82
N VAL A 31 12.45 28.08 5.07
CA VAL A 31 13.80 28.31 5.60
C VAL A 31 13.91 29.74 6.15
N GLY A 32 13.06 30.05 7.13
CA GLY A 32 13.16 31.27 7.92
C GLY A 32 14.29 31.14 8.96
N ALA A 33 14.95 32.25 9.24
CA ALA A 33 16.05 32.41 10.19
C ALA A 33 15.84 31.59 11.49
N GLN A 34 16.80 30.72 11.78
CA GLN A 34 16.74 29.77 12.90
C GLN A 34 16.89 30.53 14.23
N GLU A 35 15.79 30.92 14.82
CA GLU A 35 15.77 31.01 16.29
C GLU A 35 16.12 29.62 16.84
N ARG A 36 17.10 29.54 17.74
CA ARG A 36 17.48 28.27 18.43
C ARG A 36 16.28 27.80 19.26
N LYS A 37 15.39 27.03 18.63
CA LYS A 37 14.27 26.44 19.35
C LYS A 37 14.80 25.36 20.30
N LEU A 38 14.22 25.31 21.51
CA LEU A 38 14.53 24.29 22.49
C LEU A 38 14.44 22.88 21.86
N GLN A 39 15.50 22.09 21.96
CA GLN A 39 15.48 20.71 21.52
C GLN A 39 14.81 19.83 22.57
N TYR A 40 13.66 19.27 22.22
CA TYR A 40 13.01 18.28 23.06
C TYR A 40 13.76 16.94 22.99
N ARG A 41 13.91 16.24 24.13
CA ARG A 41 14.56 14.93 24.23
C ARG A 41 15.93 14.88 23.55
N PRO A 42 16.89 15.72 23.93
CA PRO A 42 18.20 15.85 23.23
C PRO A 42 19.02 14.56 23.17
N TYR A 43 18.83 13.66 24.15
CA TYR A 43 19.54 12.37 24.24
C TYR A 43 18.76 11.21 23.60
N ALA A 44 17.58 11.42 23.04
CA ALA A 44 16.79 10.35 22.44
C ALA A 44 17.55 9.63 21.33
N ASP A 45 18.25 10.39 20.47
CA ASP A 45 19.00 9.84 19.35
C ASP A 45 20.27 9.06 19.74
N LEU A 46 20.70 9.13 21.01
CA LEU A 46 21.85 8.39 21.51
C LEU A 46 21.50 6.96 21.96
N ARG A 47 20.21 6.67 22.14
CA ARG A 47 19.77 5.32 22.51
C ARG A 47 19.96 4.36 21.34
N ASN A 48 20.44 3.16 21.65
CA ASN A 48 20.65 2.12 20.64
C ASN A 48 19.35 1.43 20.23
N PHE A 49 18.35 1.42 21.11
CA PHE A 49 17.08 0.76 20.88
C PHE A 49 15.91 1.70 21.19
N HIS A 50 14.95 1.77 20.25
CA HIS A 50 13.70 2.49 20.37
C HIS A 50 12.56 1.51 20.20
N TYR A 51 11.49 1.71 20.92
CA TYR A 51 10.28 0.90 20.82
C TYR A 51 9.04 1.77 21.00
N GLY A 52 7.94 1.28 20.47
CA GLY A 52 6.68 1.96 20.54
C GLY A 52 5.57 1.15 19.87
N PHE A 53 4.49 1.82 19.57
CA PHE A 53 3.40 1.25 18.80
C PHE A 53 2.99 2.20 17.67
N TYR A 54 2.22 1.69 16.74
CA TYR A 54 1.68 2.51 15.67
C TYR A 54 0.29 2.08 15.25
N LEU A 55 -0.43 3.05 14.74
CA LEU A 55 -1.72 2.91 14.10
C LEU A 55 -1.62 3.42 12.68
N GLY A 56 -2.38 2.83 11.76
CA GLY A 56 -2.34 3.28 10.38
C GLY A 56 -3.62 2.94 9.63
N LEU A 57 -3.75 3.61 8.50
CA LEU A 57 -4.75 3.31 7.49
C LEU A 57 -4.01 2.79 6.26
N HIS A 58 -4.58 1.81 5.59
CA HIS A 58 -4.00 1.32 4.35
C HIS A 58 -5.08 1.13 3.29
N GLN A 59 -4.66 1.28 2.06
CA GLN A 59 -5.47 0.97 0.90
C GLN A 59 -4.79 -0.14 0.11
N GLN A 60 -5.50 -1.23 -0.11
CA GLN A 60 -5.01 -2.39 -0.84
C GLN A 60 -5.66 -2.45 -2.22
N SER A 61 -4.85 -2.66 -3.25
CA SER A 61 -5.30 -2.87 -4.63
C SER A 61 -4.91 -4.27 -5.06
N LEU A 62 -5.91 -5.11 -5.33
CA LEU A 62 -5.73 -6.45 -5.88
C LEU A 62 -5.86 -6.35 -7.41
N GLN A 63 -4.80 -6.68 -8.12
CA GLN A 63 -4.75 -6.69 -9.58
C GLN A 63 -4.91 -8.13 -10.07
N LEU A 64 -5.98 -8.36 -10.82
CA LEU A 64 -6.35 -9.66 -11.38
C LEU A 64 -6.54 -9.50 -12.91
N PRO A 65 -5.44 -9.44 -13.69
CA PRO A 65 -5.56 -9.30 -15.15
C PRO A 65 -6.24 -10.52 -15.74
N GLY A 66 -7.32 -10.28 -16.48
CA GLY A 66 -8.04 -11.30 -17.24
C GLY A 66 -7.17 -11.86 -18.38
N ASN A 67 -7.37 -13.13 -18.74
CA ASN A 67 -6.69 -13.79 -19.84
C ASN A 67 -7.58 -13.96 -21.09
N GLY A 68 -8.81 -13.45 -21.04
CA GLY A 68 -9.75 -13.59 -22.17
C GLY A 68 -10.37 -14.99 -22.29
N TYR A 69 -10.29 -15.83 -21.25
CA TYR A 69 -10.86 -17.17 -21.27
C TYR A 69 -12.38 -17.09 -21.47
N VAL A 70 -12.87 -17.86 -22.44
CA VAL A 70 -14.30 -18.07 -22.72
C VAL A 70 -14.65 -19.49 -22.27
N ASP A 71 -15.68 -19.61 -21.47
CA ASP A 71 -16.14 -20.90 -20.99
C ASP A 71 -16.77 -21.69 -22.16
N PRO A 72 -16.30 -22.92 -22.46
CA PRO A 72 -16.84 -23.72 -23.57
C PRO A 72 -18.28 -24.15 -23.39
N GLU A 73 -18.77 -24.28 -22.15
CA GLU A 73 -20.13 -24.74 -21.85
C GLU A 73 -21.16 -23.63 -21.91
N THR A 74 -20.80 -22.44 -21.38
CA THR A 74 -21.75 -21.32 -21.26
C THR A 74 -21.49 -20.19 -22.23
N GLY A 75 -20.31 -20.16 -22.90
CA GLY A 75 -19.86 -19.07 -23.75
C GLY A 75 -19.55 -17.78 -22.97
N SER A 76 -19.56 -17.81 -21.65
CA SER A 76 -19.35 -16.63 -20.81
C SER A 76 -17.88 -16.23 -20.72
N GLN A 77 -17.61 -14.94 -20.71
CA GLN A 77 -16.28 -14.35 -20.53
C GLN A 77 -16.27 -13.44 -19.31
N TRP A 78 -15.60 -13.87 -18.25
CA TRP A 78 -15.61 -13.16 -16.98
C TRP A 78 -14.38 -12.25 -16.82
N ILE A 79 -14.63 -10.99 -16.41
CA ILE A 79 -13.60 -10.05 -16.00
C ILE A 79 -13.81 -9.73 -14.53
N VAL A 80 -12.68 -9.72 -13.79
CA VAL A 80 -12.64 -9.39 -12.36
C VAL A 80 -12.09 -7.98 -12.18
N SER A 81 -12.79 -7.17 -11.39
CA SER A 81 -12.35 -5.83 -11.03
C SER A 81 -12.64 -5.54 -9.56
N ASN A 82 -11.90 -4.59 -8.99
CA ASN A 82 -12.26 -4.03 -7.70
C ASN A 82 -13.45 -3.07 -7.90
N ASP A 83 -14.53 -3.28 -7.18
CA ASP A 83 -15.71 -2.40 -7.23
C ASP A 83 -15.46 -1.13 -6.42
N ARG A 84 -14.96 -1.30 -5.19
CA ARG A 84 -14.70 -0.22 -4.25
C ARG A 84 -13.39 -0.46 -3.49
N TYR A 85 -12.70 0.63 -3.19
CA TYR A 85 -11.49 0.63 -2.37
C TYR A 85 -11.83 1.15 -0.98
N ASP A 86 -12.12 0.26 -0.06
CA ASP A 86 -12.30 0.64 1.34
C ASP A 86 -10.96 0.70 2.06
N PRO A 87 -10.71 1.75 2.86
CA PRO A 87 -9.50 1.82 3.67
C PRO A 87 -9.53 0.74 4.75
N GLY A 88 -8.43 -0.01 4.84
CA GLY A 88 -8.19 -0.93 5.93
C GLY A 88 -7.50 -0.23 7.11
N PHE A 89 -7.52 -0.91 8.25
CA PHE A 89 -6.88 -0.46 9.48
C PHE A 89 -5.64 -1.32 9.79
N THR A 90 -4.61 -0.68 10.32
CA THR A 90 -3.36 -1.33 10.68
C THR A 90 -2.98 -0.97 12.11
N VAL A 91 -2.55 -1.96 12.88
CA VAL A 91 -2.01 -1.79 14.22
C VAL A 91 -0.75 -2.63 14.38
N GLY A 92 0.26 -2.08 15.02
CA GLY A 92 1.49 -2.81 15.22
C GLY A 92 2.40 -2.21 16.30
N LEU A 93 3.44 -2.97 16.58
CA LEU A 93 4.54 -2.55 17.43
C LEU A 93 5.72 -2.13 16.56
N VAL A 94 6.56 -1.26 17.07
CA VAL A 94 7.81 -0.88 16.44
C VAL A 94 8.97 -1.19 17.37
N GLY A 95 9.97 -1.88 16.84
CA GLY A 95 11.29 -2.00 17.42
C GLY A 95 12.31 -1.44 16.43
N GLU A 96 13.05 -0.40 16.81
CA GLU A 96 14.05 0.22 15.96
C GLU A 96 15.42 0.08 16.64
N TRP A 97 16.37 -0.51 15.93
CA TRP A 97 17.74 -0.70 16.36
C TRP A 97 18.66 0.21 15.58
N ARG A 98 19.31 1.12 16.27
CA ARG A 98 20.28 2.04 15.69
C ARG A 98 21.58 1.30 15.33
N LEU A 99 21.92 1.28 14.05
CA LEU A 99 23.17 0.67 13.56
C LEU A 99 24.30 1.70 13.49
N SER A 100 23.98 2.94 13.13
CA SER A 100 24.92 4.06 13.07
C SER A 100 24.21 5.40 13.28
N SER A 101 24.90 6.51 13.08
CA SER A 101 24.29 7.86 13.15
C SER A 101 23.21 8.10 12.08
N ALA A 102 23.32 7.44 10.92
CA ALA A 102 22.42 7.61 9.80
C ALA A 102 21.53 6.38 9.54
N TRP A 103 21.90 5.20 10.02
CA TRP A 103 21.25 3.95 9.71
C TRP A 103 20.61 3.29 10.92
N ALA A 104 19.39 2.83 10.76
CA ALA A 104 18.71 2.00 11.75
C ALA A 104 18.00 0.83 11.07
N PHE A 105 17.91 -0.30 11.77
CA PHE A 105 17.09 -1.44 11.42
C PHE A 105 15.77 -1.36 12.18
N ARG A 106 14.66 -1.57 11.50
CA ARG A 106 13.33 -1.51 12.09
C ARG A 106 12.56 -2.80 11.83
N LEU A 107 12.00 -3.36 12.90
CA LEU A 107 11.13 -4.53 12.88
C LEU A 107 9.75 -4.14 13.37
N LEU A 108 8.71 -4.53 12.62
CA LEU A 108 7.34 -4.05 12.84
C LEU A 108 6.33 -5.20 12.84
N PRO A 109 6.20 -5.97 13.95
CA PRO A 109 5.08 -6.92 14.07
C PRO A 109 3.74 -6.19 13.90
N THR A 110 2.94 -6.61 12.93
CA THR A 110 1.78 -5.85 12.45
C THR A 110 0.58 -6.74 12.20
N MET A 111 -0.60 -6.21 12.49
CA MET A 111 -1.88 -6.76 12.05
C MET A 111 -2.58 -5.75 11.14
N HIS A 112 -3.14 -6.26 10.04
CA HIS A 112 -3.91 -5.49 9.08
C HIS A 112 -5.32 -6.06 8.98
N PHE A 113 -6.30 -5.17 8.96
CA PHE A 113 -7.72 -5.51 8.79
C PHE A 113 -8.25 -4.78 7.57
N ALA A 114 -8.76 -5.53 6.59
CA ALA A 114 -9.29 -4.96 5.36
C ALA A 114 -10.47 -5.78 4.84
N THR A 115 -11.32 -5.15 4.05
CA THR A 115 -12.33 -5.81 3.25
C THR A 115 -12.10 -5.43 1.78
N LYS A 116 -12.08 -6.43 0.90
CA LYS A 116 -11.95 -6.22 -0.55
C LYS A 116 -13.28 -6.54 -1.20
N HIS A 117 -13.76 -5.65 -2.04
CA HIS A 117 -14.99 -5.82 -2.80
C HIS A 117 -14.63 -6.15 -4.25
N LEU A 118 -14.84 -7.41 -4.62
CA LEU A 118 -14.58 -7.92 -5.96
C LEU A 118 -15.88 -7.99 -6.74
N VAL A 119 -15.85 -7.54 -7.99
CA VAL A 119 -16.95 -7.66 -8.94
C VAL A 119 -16.49 -8.48 -10.12
N PHE A 120 -17.22 -9.54 -10.37
CA PHE A 120 -17.11 -10.38 -11.55
C PHE A 120 -18.17 -9.93 -12.54
N ARG A 121 -17.74 -9.52 -13.73
CA ARG A 121 -18.66 -9.13 -14.80
C ARG A 121 -18.48 -10.06 -15.99
N ASP A 122 -19.58 -10.67 -16.43
CA ASP A 122 -19.61 -11.38 -17.70
C ASP A 122 -19.77 -10.37 -18.85
N GLN A 123 -18.88 -10.44 -19.82
CA GLN A 123 -18.91 -9.54 -20.97
C GLN A 123 -20.02 -9.89 -21.99
N VAL A 124 -20.48 -11.14 -21.98
CA VAL A 124 -21.47 -11.62 -22.95
C VAL A 124 -22.89 -11.36 -22.45
N SER A 125 -23.21 -11.81 -21.23
CA SER A 125 -24.56 -11.65 -20.65
C SER A 125 -24.74 -10.35 -19.87
N GLY A 126 -23.65 -9.66 -19.52
CA GLY A 126 -23.69 -8.46 -18.67
C GLY A 126 -23.99 -8.76 -17.19
N GLN A 127 -24.09 -10.03 -16.80
CA GLN A 127 -24.32 -10.43 -15.41
C GLN A 127 -23.15 -9.98 -14.52
N LYS A 128 -23.50 -9.63 -13.28
CA LYS A 128 -22.53 -9.23 -12.26
C LYS A 128 -22.65 -10.14 -11.04
N GLN A 129 -21.50 -10.59 -10.53
CA GLN A 129 -21.42 -11.29 -9.24
C GLN A 129 -20.49 -10.51 -8.33
N TYR A 130 -20.85 -10.44 -7.06
CA TYR A 130 -20.10 -9.71 -6.04
C TYR A 130 -19.51 -10.70 -5.05
N GLN A 131 -18.28 -10.44 -4.62
CA GLN A 131 -17.65 -11.19 -3.55
C GLN A 131 -16.93 -10.25 -2.60
N ASP A 132 -17.32 -10.28 -1.34
CA ASP A 132 -16.62 -9.57 -0.27
C ASP A 132 -15.59 -10.48 0.37
N VAL A 133 -14.33 -10.10 0.29
CA VAL A 133 -13.21 -10.82 0.88
C VAL A 133 -12.75 -10.05 2.10
N LYS A 134 -13.20 -10.47 3.28
CA LYS A 134 -12.64 -10.00 4.55
C LYS A 134 -11.25 -10.59 4.71
N SER A 135 -10.28 -9.77 5.02
CA SER A 135 -8.88 -10.17 5.12
C SER A 135 -8.27 -9.66 6.41
N THR A 136 -7.75 -10.59 7.18
CA THR A 136 -6.95 -10.29 8.37
C THR A 136 -5.56 -10.81 8.15
N TYR A 137 -4.59 -9.90 8.09
CA TYR A 137 -3.19 -10.25 7.83
C TYR A 137 -2.35 -10.07 9.07
N ILE A 138 -1.41 -10.99 9.28
CA ILE A 138 -0.25 -10.79 10.14
C ILE A 138 0.95 -10.55 9.25
N SER A 139 1.75 -9.55 9.56
CA SER A 139 2.96 -9.21 8.81
C SER A 139 4.12 -8.86 9.73
N LEU A 140 5.33 -9.01 9.21
CA LEU A 140 6.57 -8.69 9.92
C LEU A 140 7.49 -7.85 9.04
N PRO A 141 7.16 -6.57 8.78
CA PRO A 141 8.03 -5.68 8.02
C PRO A 141 9.42 -5.57 8.64
N MET A 142 10.45 -5.74 7.82
CA MET A 142 11.85 -5.59 8.14
C MET A 142 12.43 -4.49 7.26
N ASN A 143 12.68 -3.32 7.85
CA ASN A 143 13.07 -2.12 7.11
C ASN A 143 14.42 -1.57 7.56
N ILE A 144 15.19 -1.09 6.60
CA ILE A 144 16.33 -0.22 6.86
C ILE A 144 15.85 1.22 6.76
N LYS A 145 16.12 1.99 7.80
CA LYS A 145 15.81 3.42 7.91
C LYS A 145 17.05 4.24 7.68
N LEU A 146 17.02 5.16 6.75
CA LEU A 146 18.08 6.13 6.48
C LEU A 146 17.62 7.50 6.94
N THR A 147 18.35 8.06 7.90
CA THR A 147 18.03 9.34 8.54
C THR A 147 19.20 10.31 8.47
N PRO A 148 19.01 11.53 7.95
CA PRO A 148 19.98 12.61 8.05
C PRO A 148 20.09 13.11 9.51
N PRO A 149 21.04 14.01 9.81
CA PRO A 149 21.11 14.69 11.08
C PRO A 149 19.81 15.41 11.43
N ARG A 150 19.48 15.45 12.71
CA ARG A 150 18.29 16.10 13.24
C ARG A 150 18.34 17.61 13.02
N ILE A 151 17.23 18.18 12.54
CA ILE A 151 17.03 19.62 12.36
C ILE A 151 16.03 20.08 13.43
N ASN A 152 16.50 20.73 14.48
CA ASN A 152 15.69 21.12 15.65
C ASN A 152 14.90 19.93 16.24
N ASN A 153 13.60 19.92 16.09
CA ASN A 153 12.70 18.87 16.59
C ASN A 153 12.13 17.97 15.48
N TYR A 154 12.75 17.99 14.29
CA TYR A 154 12.34 17.20 13.13
C TYR A 154 13.51 16.41 12.59
N ARG A 155 13.23 15.19 12.16
CA ARG A 155 14.21 14.32 11.51
C ARG A 155 13.52 13.53 10.42
N PRO A 156 13.53 14.03 9.16
CA PRO A 156 12.96 13.29 8.03
C PRO A 156 13.80 12.03 7.78
N TYR A 157 13.18 11.01 7.18
CA TYR A 157 13.88 9.77 6.87
C TYR A 157 13.25 9.05 5.68
N PHE A 158 14.03 8.14 5.11
CA PHE A 158 13.57 7.16 4.13
C PHE A 158 13.68 5.77 4.71
N ILE A 159 12.78 4.89 4.27
CA ILE A 159 12.81 3.47 4.58
C ILE A 159 12.73 2.65 3.30
N ALA A 160 13.40 1.51 3.34
CA ALA A 160 13.27 0.46 2.33
C ALA A 160 13.39 -0.90 3.02
N GLY A 161 12.63 -1.89 2.57
CA GLY A 161 12.67 -3.20 3.19
C GLY A 161 11.73 -4.20 2.55
N ILE A 162 11.59 -5.33 3.24
CA ILE A 162 10.71 -6.43 2.85
C ILE A 162 9.66 -6.65 3.93
N ASN A 163 8.48 -7.10 3.49
CA ASN A 163 7.38 -7.38 4.39
C ASN A 163 6.75 -8.75 4.04
N PRO A 164 7.13 -9.81 4.72
CA PRO A 164 6.40 -11.06 4.69
C PRO A 164 5.04 -10.88 5.38
N MET A 165 3.99 -11.32 4.69
CA MET A 165 2.60 -11.18 5.12
C MET A 165 1.88 -12.50 4.98
N TYR A 166 1.07 -12.85 5.98
CA TYR A 166 0.26 -14.06 6.01
C TYR A 166 -1.21 -13.71 6.25
N ASP A 167 -2.09 -14.16 5.36
CA ASP A 167 -3.54 -13.99 5.47
C ASP A 167 -4.15 -15.13 6.31
N LEU A 168 -4.82 -14.77 7.38
CA LEU A 168 -5.47 -15.73 8.28
C LEU A 168 -6.86 -16.18 7.79
N THR A 169 -7.45 -15.45 6.84
CA THR A 169 -8.85 -15.60 6.43
C THR A 169 -9.05 -16.22 5.06
N VAL A 170 -7.99 -16.77 4.47
CA VAL A 170 -8.01 -17.34 3.09
C VAL A 170 -9.03 -18.47 2.93
N LYS A 171 -9.37 -19.21 3.98
CA LYS A 171 -10.22 -20.42 3.90
C LYS A 171 -11.67 -20.15 3.51
N ASP A 172 -12.16 -18.92 3.65
CA ASP A 172 -13.57 -18.56 3.44
C ASP A 172 -13.84 -17.99 2.03
N GLN A 173 -12.91 -18.17 1.07
CA GLN A 173 -13.03 -17.60 -0.26
C GLN A 173 -13.66 -18.60 -1.24
N GLU A 174 -14.86 -18.26 -1.75
CA GLU A 174 -15.63 -19.15 -2.62
C GLU A 174 -15.25 -19.07 -4.10
N ASN A 175 -15.26 -17.88 -4.71
CA ASN A 175 -15.10 -17.72 -6.16
C ASN A 175 -13.64 -17.72 -6.60
N ILE A 176 -12.78 -16.94 -5.95
CA ILE A 176 -11.33 -16.94 -6.19
C ILE A 176 -10.63 -17.31 -4.90
N LEU A 177 -9.69 -18.24 -4.95
CA LEU A 177 -8.83 -18.61 -3.85
C LEU A 177 -7.48 -17.88 -3.99
N LEU A 178 -7.08 -17.21 -2.91
CA LEU A 178 -5.79 -16.55 -2.82
C LEU A 178 -4.86 -17.36 -1.92
N LYS A 179 -3.57 -17.38 -2.24
CA LYS A 179 -2.56 -17.98 -1.36
C LYS A 179 -2.44 -17.18 -0.08
N PRO A 180 -2.26 -17.85 1.07
CA PRO A 180 -2.17 -17.17 2.37
C PRO A 180 -0.90 -16.34 2.51
N PHE A 181 0.19 -16.73 1.87
CA PHE A 181 1.48 -16.06 2.00
C PHE A 181 1.73 -15.10 0.84
N ASN A 182 2.16 -13.88 1.18
CA ASN A 182 2.63 -12.88 0.24
C ASN A 182 3.91 -12.20 0.75
N MET A 183 4.73 -11.72 -0.16
CA MET A 183 5.95 -10.97 0.12
C MET A 183 5.84 -9.61 -0.56
N PHE A 184 6.08 -8.54 0.19
CA PHE A 184 6.11 -7.18 -0.35
C PHE A 184 7.50 -6.59 -0.26
N LEU A 185 7.83 -5.77 -1.25
CA LEU A 185 8.90 -4.81 -1.20
C LEU A 185 8.32 -3.47 -0.75
N GLU A 186 8.89 -2.88 0.30
CA GLU A 186 8.41 -1.64 0.87
C GLU A 186 9.40 -0.49 0.66
N PHE A 187 8.86 0.66 0.30
CA PHE A 187 9.56 1.94 0.28
C PHE A 187 8.68 2.98 0.96
N GLY A 188 9.30 3.87 1.70
CA GLY A 188 8.53 4.91 2.36
C GLY A 188 9.37 6.07 2.83
N PHE A 189 8.68 7.08 3.29
CA PHE A 189 9.29 8.22 3.92
C PHE A 189 8.43 8.70 5.08
N GLY A 190 9.09 9.26 6.08
CA GLY A 190 8.46 9.78 7.27
C GLY A 190 9.28 10.88 7.91
N CYS A 191 8.79 11.37 9.02
CA CYS A 191 9.47 12.42 9.78
C CYS A 191 9.32 12.15 11.27
N ASP A 192 10.45 11.91 11.98
CA ASP A 192 10.46 11.87 13.43
C ASP A 192 10.22 13.29 13.95
N ARG A 193 9.10 13.51 14.62
CA ARG A 193 8.78 14.76 15.30
C ARG A 193 8.94 14.58 16.81
N TYR A 194 9.93 15.24 17.37
CA TYR A 194 10.23 15.18 18.80
C TYR A 194 9.30 16.14 19.56
N LEU A 195 8.43 15.56 20.38
CA LEU A 195 7.59 16.29 21.33
C LEU A 195 8.22 16.21 22.74
N PRO A 196 7.74 17.01 23.71
CA PRO A 196 8.33 16.99 25.04
C PRO A 196 8.38 15.61 25.71
N PHE A 197 7.33 14.80 25.53
CA PHE A 197 7.17 13.53 26.22
C PHE A 197 7.36 12.29 25.36
N PHE A 198 7.07 12.38 24.04
CA PHE A 198 7.15 11.25 23.11
C PHE A 198 7.61 11.71 21.73
N LYS A 199 7.88 10.76 20.86
CA LYS A 199 8.20 10.99 19.46
C LYS A 199 6.97 10.61 18.64
N PHE A 200 6.44 11.56 17.86
CA PHE A 200 5.35 11.35 16.92
C PHE A 200 5.90 11.24 15.50
N ILE A 201 5.56 10.16 14.81
CA ILE A 201 6.18 9.86 13.53
C ILE A 201 5.11 9.56 12.47
N PRO A 202 4.69 10.54 11.67
CA PRO A 202 3.92 10.28 10.46
C PRO A 202 4.80 9.65 9.39
N GLU A 203 4.30 8.59 8.75
CA GLU A 203 5.01 7.82 7.72
C GLU A 203 4.04 7.37 6.63
N ILE A 204 4.45 7.49 5.38
CA ILE A 204 3.75 6.90 4.24
C ILE A 204 4.64 5.82 3.60
N LYS A 205 4.06 4.64 3.36
CA LYS A 205 4.70 3.49 2.73
C LYS A 205 3.99 3.05 1.47
N PHE A 206 4.78 2.66 0.49
CA PHE A 206 4.34 2.01 -0.74
C PHE A 206 4.85 0.58 -0.72
N CYS A 207 3.92 -0.37 -0.80
CA CYS A 207 4.21 -1.79 -0.70
C CYS A 207 3.84 -2.46 -2.02
N PHE A 208 4.82 -3.09 -2.68
CA PHE A 208 4.66 -3.76 -3.96
C PHE A 208 4.73 -5.26 -3.76
N GLY A 209 3.65 -5.96 -4.08
CA GLY A 209 3.58 -7.42 -3.99
C GLY A 209 4.50 -8.09 -5.00
N LEU A 210 5.38 -8.97 -4.53
CA LEU A 210 6.34 -9.70 -5.35
C LEU A 210 5.78 -11.04 -5.84
N ALA A 211 4.96 -11.69 -5.01
CA ALA A 211 4.44 -13.02 -5.28
C ALA A 211 3.16 -13.00 -6.13
N ASP A 212 2.94 -14.06 -6.90
CA ASP A 212 1.63 -14.38 -7.47
C ASP A 212 0.81 -15.09 -6.40
N ILE A 213 -0.22 -14.37 -5.92
CA ILE A 213 -1.09 -14.82 -4.84
C ILE A 213 -2.32 -15.59 -5.34
N LEU A 214 -2.49 -15.78 -6.66
CA LEU A 214 -3.58 -16.58 -7.19
C LEU A 214 -3.30 -18.07 -6.94
N ASP A 215 -4.23 -18.76 -6.29
CA ASP A 215 -4.19 -20.20 -6.18
C ASP A 215 -5.00 -20.83 -7.30
N LYS A 216 -4.32 -21.57 -8.18
CA LYS A 216 -4.91 -22.25 -9.34
C LYS A 216 -5.39 -23.67 -9.01
N ASP A 217 -4.96 -24.22 -7.89
CA ASP A 217 -5.41 -25.54 -7.45
C ASP A 217 -6.78 -25.47 -6.79
N ARG A 218 -7.78 -25.96 -7.51
CA ARG A 218 -9.18 -25.95 -7.09
C ARG A 218 -9.73 -27.36 -6.86
N SER A 219 -8.86 -28.32 -6.60
CA SER A 219 -9.22 -29.74 -6.39
C SER A 219 -10.21 -29.95 -5.22
N SER A 220 -10.19 -29.06 -4.21
CA SER A 220 -11.10 -29.08 -3.06
C SER A 220 -12.44 -28.37 -3.26
N LEU A 221 -12.69 -27.81 -4.45
CA LEU A 221 -13.91 -27.03 -4.71
C LEU A 221 -15.13 -27.94 -4.82
N ARG A 222 -16.16 -27.67 -4.00
CA ARG A 222 -17.43 -28.41 -4.04
C ARG A 222 -18.24 -28.12 -5.32
N ASP A 223 -18.17 -26.88 -5.80
CA ASP A 223 -18.92 -26.41 -6.96
C ASP A 223 -17.97 -26.09 -8.12
N LYS A 224 -17.87 -27.02 -9.08
CA LYS A 224 -16.99 -26.88 -10.25
C LYS A 224 -17.36 -25.71 -11.17
N SER A 225 -18.59 -25.20 -11.11
CA SER A 225 -19.01 -24.04 -11.92
C SER A 225 -18.23 -22.77 -11.58
N LYS A 226 -17.71 -22.68 -10.35
CA LYS A 226 -16.90 -21.53 -9.90
C LYS A 226 -15.44 -21.57 -10.37
N GLU A 227 -15.01 -22.66 -10.99
CA GLU A 227 -13.63 -22.77 -11.54
C GLU A 227 -13.41 -21.79 -12.70
N VAL A 228 -14.45 -21.42 -13.41
CA VAL A 228 -14.42 -20.44 -14.50
C VAL A 228 -13.80 -19.11 -14.06
N PHE A 229 -14.10 -18.64 -12.86
CA PHE A 229 -13.55 -17.38 -12.33
C PHE A 229 -12.02 -17.45 -12.13
N THR A 230 -11.51 -18.57 -11.65
CA THR A 230 -10.06 -18.77 -11.48
C THR A 230 -9.36 -18.93 -12.83
N ARG A 231 -9.97 -19.62 -13.79
CA ARG A 231 -9.44 -19.81 -15.16
C ARG A 231 -9.42 -18.51 -15.95
N SER A 232 -10.32 -17.55 -15.65
CA SER A 232 -10.39 -16.25 -16.32
C SER A 232 -9.29 -15.28 -15.95
N VAL A 233 -8.44 -15.61 -14.93
CA VAL A 233 -7.39 -14.73 -14.41
C VAL A 233 -6.01 -15.34 -14.63
N THR A 234 -5.06 -14.52 -15.08
CA THR A 234 -3.69 -14.97 -15.35
C THR A 234 -2.86 -15.11 -14.08
N LYS A 235 -2.92 -14.07 -13.23
CA LYS A 235 -2.14 -13.94 -11.98
C LYS A 235 -2.82 -12.97 -11.02
N GLY A 236 -2.49 -13.05 -9.74
CA GLY A 236 -2.92 -12.10 -8.71
C GLY A 236 -1.74 -11.34 -8.11
N LYS A 237 -1.72 -10.02 -8.18
CA LYS A 237 -0.76 -9.17 -7.49
C LYS A 237 -1.48 -8.19 -6.58
N THR A 238 -0.92 -7.94 -5.41
CA THR A 238 -1.44 -6.96 -4.47
C THR A 238 -0.43 -5.86 -4.26
N ASN A 239 -0.86 -4.61 -4.42
CA ASN A 239 -0.11 -3.43 -4.00
C ASN A 239 -0.85 -2.75 -2.85
N MET A 240 -0.12 -2.06 -1.99
CA MET A 240 -0.71 -1.40 -0.83
C MET A 240 -0.02 -0.06 -0.58
N ILE A 241 -0.81 0.94 -0.18
CA ILE A 241 -0.32 2.21 0.34
C ILE A 241 -0.73 2.27 1.81
N VAL A 242 0.20 2.58 2.69
CA VAL A 242 -0.02 2.63 4.14
C VAL A 242 0.36 4.00 4.65
N LEU A 243 -0.56 4.65 5.36
CA LEU A 243 -0.31 5.85 6.15
C LEU A 243 -0.28 5.45 7.61
N SER A 244 0.86 5.61 8.27
CA SER A 244 1.09 5.18 9.65
C SER A 244 1.47 6.35 10.56
N PHE A 245 1.08 6.24 11.81
CA PHE A 245 1.43 7.19 12.88
C PHE A 245 2.04 6.40 14.03
N TYR A 246 3.33 6.60 14.26
CA TYR A 246 4.07 5.93 15.34
C TYR A 246 4.19 6.81 16.56
N PHE A 247 4.25 6.16 17.71
CA PHE A 247 4.38 6.76 19.05
C PHE A 247 5.51 6.02 19.79
N GLU A 248 6.65 6.72 19.99
CA GLU A 248 7.86 6.20 20.64
C GLU A 248 8.26 7.01 21.89
#